data_a3307eefee8d2f52169064d44499f4c3
#
_entry.id   a3307eefee8d2f52169064d44499f4c3
#
_cell.length_a   1.000
_cell.length_b   1.000
_cell.length_c   1.000
_cell.angle_alpha   90.00
_cell.angle_beta   90.00
_cell.angle_gamma   90.00
#
_symmetry.space_group_name_H-M   'P 1'
#
loop_
_entity.id
_entity.type
_entity.pdbx_description
1 polymer ?
#
loop_
_entity_poly.entity_id
_entity_poly.type
_entity_poly.pdbx_seq_one_letter_code
_entity_poly.pdbx_strand_id
1 'polypeptide(L)'
;MPVMNMTDLDLKGKRVFIRADLNVPVKDGKVTSDARITASMPTIEAALKAGARVMVTSHLGRPTEGEWSEEVSLKPVADVLSQKLSKPVRLIKDWVDGGFDVAEGELVLLENCRVNKGEKKNDDELSRKYAALCDVFVMDAFGTAHRAQASTHGIAKYAPVACAGTLLTGELDALNKALANPARPMVAIVGGSKVSTKLTVLESLSEKVDQLVVGGGIANTFLAAAGKKIGKSLAEADLIPTAQALMEKMQKRGANIPIAVDVVVGKKFDANEPAVLKEADAVADDDMIFDIGPKSAQELADIIMQAGTVVWNGPVGVFEFDQFGEGTKKIAEAIANTKAFTLAGGGDTIAAIQKYDIYEKVSYISTAGGAFLEYLEGKVLPAVAILEERAGK
;
A
#
# COMPACT_ATOMS: atom_id res chain seq x y z
N MET A 1 -0.35 18.33 8.50
CA MET A 1 0.32 19.52 7.97
C MET A 1 0.73 19.29 6.54
N PRO A 2 0.76 20.35 5.70
CA PRO A 2 1.15 20.16 4.31
C PRO A 2 2.65 19.85 4.17
N VAL A 3 2.98 19.14 3.10
CA VAL A 3 4.37 18.96 2.67
C VAL A 3 4.67 19.92 1.52
N MET A 4 5.95 20.22 1.32
CA MET A 4 6.37 21.00 0.16
C MET A 4 6.37 20.11 -1.07
N ASN A 5 5.80 20.57 -2.18
CA ASN A 5 5.75 19.81 -3.43
C ASN A 5 6.96 20.17 -4.30
N MET A 6 7.63 19.15 -4.86
CA MET A 6 8.75 19.35 -5.78
C MET A 6 8.39 20.28 -6.94
N THR A 7 7.18 20.15 -7.48
CA THR A 7 6.71 20.92 -8.65
C THR A 7 6.50 22.40 -8.38
N ASP A 8 6.47 22.82 -7.11
CA ASP A 8 6.36 24.24 -6.73
C ASP A 8 7.71 24.93 -6.57
N LEU A 9 8.82 24.21 -6.78
CA LEU A 9 10.18 24.72 -6.57
C LEU A 9 10.84 25.04 -7.90
N ASP A 10 11.76 26.01 -7.88
CA ASP A 10 12.67 26.25 -8.98
C ASP A 10 13.84 25.26 -8.89
N LEU A 11 13.88 24.32 -9.81
CA LEU A 11 14.86 23.23 -9.82
C LEU A 11 15.98 23.44 -10.85
N LYS A 12 15.91 24.48 -11.66
CA LYS A 12 16.89 24.71 -12.73
C LYS A 12 18.30 24.80 -12.18
N GLY A 13 19.19 23.94 -12.70
CA GLY A 13 20.60 23.89 -12.28
C GLY A 13 20.80 23.28 -10.89
N LYS A 14 19.74 22.94 -10.16
CA LYS A 14 19.84 22.37 -8.81
C LYS A 14 20.19 20.89 -8.87
N ARG A 15 21.00 20.45 -7.89
CA ARG A 15 21.26 19.02 -7.67
C ARG A 15 20.08 18.46 -6.92
N VAL A 16 19.30 17.60 -7.58
CA VAL A 16 18.06 17.03 -7.04
C VAL A 16 18.28 15.54 -6.76
N PHE A 17 18.10 15.15 -5.52
CA PHE A 17 18.23 13.77 -5.08
C PHE A 17 16.82 13.20 -4.84
N ILE A 18 16.39 12.26 -5.67
CA ILE A 18 15.07 11.62 -5.59
C ILE A 18 15.22 10.24 -4.96
N ARG A 19 14.55 10.02 -3.84
CA ARG A 19 14.39 8.67 -3.27
C ARG A 19 13.14 8.06 -3.85
N ALA A 20 13.32 7.23 -4.85
CA ALA A 20 12.23 6.51 -5.52
C ALA A 20 12.06 5.10 -4.96
N ASP A 21 10.97 4.44 -5.30
CA ASP A 21 10.76 3.01 -5.09
C ASP A 21 10.89 2.28 -6.43
N LEU A 22 12.09 1.78 -6.68
CA LEU A 22 12.45 1.02 -7.89
C LEU A 22 12.77 -0.44 -7.53
N ASN A 23 12.23 -0.91 -6.40
CA ASN A 23 12.36 -2.30 -5.97
C ASN A 23 11.45 -3.20 -6.80
N VAL A 24 11.92 -3.57 -7.96
CA VAL A 24 11.19 -4.34 -8.96
C VAL A 24 11.69 -5.79 -9.00
N PRO A 25 10.86 -6.74 -9.45
CA PRO A 25 11.31 -8.11 -9.65
C PRO A 25 12.29 -8.18 -10.81
N VAL A 26 13.42 -8.87 -10.57
CA VAL A 26 14.48 -9.08 -11.55
C VAL A 26 14.72 -10.58 -11.69
N LYS A 27 14.78 -11.06 -12.94
CA LYS A 27 15.12 -12.45 -13.26
C LYS A 27 16.13 -12.46 -14.40
N ASP A 28 17.22 -13.19 -14.22
CA ASP A 28 18.28 -13.33 -15.23
C ASP A 28 18.82 -11.96 -15.70
N GLY A 29 18.99 -11.03 -14.75
CA GLY A 29 19.50 -9.68 -15.04
C GLY A 29 18.51 -8.75 -15.73
N LYS A 30 17.23 -9.13 -15.84
CA LYS A 30 16.20 -8.32 -16.49
C LYS A 30 15.01 -8.07 -15.58
N VAL A 31 14.50 -6.85 -15.65
CA VAL A 31 13.25 -6.48 -14.95
C VAL A 31 12.08 -7.23 -15.58
N THR A 32 11.31 -7.95 -14.74
CA THR A 32 10.15 -8.72 -15.22
C THR A 32 8.83 -7.94 -15.08
N SER A 33 8.80 -6.90 -14.26
CA SER A 33 7.68 -5.96 -14.17
C SER A 33 8.23 -4.57 -13.88
N ASP A 34 7.91 -3.63 -14.73
CA ASP A 34 8.40 -2.25 -14.63
C ASP A 34 7.37 -1.27 -14.03
N ALA A 35 6.30 -1.80 -13.40
CA ALA A 35 5.20 -0.98 -12.89
C ALA A 35 5.66 0.13 -11.95
N ARG A 36 6.59 -0.17 -11.02
CA ARG A 36 7.11 0.83 -10.08
C ARG A 36 8.02 1.85 -10.77
N ILE A 37 8.77 1.44 -11.77
CA ILE A 37 9.59 2.35 -12.58
C ILE A 37 8.68 3.32 -13.32
N THR A 38 7.65 2.80 -13.98
CA THR A 38 6.65 3.63 -14.69
C THR A 38 5.98 4.63 -13.75
N ALA A 39 5.61 4.20 -12.54
CA ALA A 39 5.00 5.07 -11.53
C ALA A 39 5.93 6.20 -11.07
N SER A 40 7.26 5.98 -11.11
CA SER A 40 8.26 6.97 -10.71
C SER A 40 8.62 7.95 -11.83
N MET A 41 8.27 7.64 -13.08
CA MET A 41 8.64 8.47 -14.24
C MET A 41 8.11 9.91 -14.17
N PRO A 42 6.88 10.19 -13.76
CA PRO A 42 6.40 11.58 -13.71
C PRO A 42 7.26 12.50 -12.85
N THR A 43 7.72 12.04 -11.69
CA THR A 43 8.62 12.82 -10.83
C THR A 43 9.98 13.03 -11.50
N ILE A 44 10.55 11.96 -12.05
CA ILE A 44 11.85 12.02 -12.74
C ILE A 44 11.79 12.97 -13.95
N GLU A 45 10.77 12.81 -14.78
CA GLU A 45 10.59 13.62 -15.98
C GLU A 45 10.36 15.10 -15.65
N ALA A 46 9.58 15.38 -14.59
CA ALA A 46 9.35 16.76 -14.15
C ALA A 46 10.65 17.44 -13.73
N ALA A 47 11.51 16.74 -12.99
CA ALA A 47 12.82 17.25 -12.56
C ALA A 47 13.76 17.48 -13.76
N LEU A 48 13.80 16.54 -14.69
CA LEU A 48 14.62 16.66 -15.91
C LEU A 48 14.15 17.82 -16.80
N LYS A 49 12.85 17.95 -17.00
CA LYS A 49 12.25 19.02 -17.79
C LYS A 49 12.51 20.39 -17.18
N ALA A 50 12.60 20.46 -15.86
CA ALA A 50 12.93 21.70 -15.15
C ALA A 50 14.41 22.12 -15.28
N GLY A 51 15.25 21.30 -15.90
CA GLY A 51 16.68 21.57 -16.06
C GLY A 51 17.50 21.21 -14.83
N ALA A 52 17.01 20.35 -13.97
CA ALA A 52 17.74 19.91 -12.78
C ALA A 52 18.87 18.94 -13.11
N ARG A 53 19.81 18.80 -12.18
CA ARG A 53 20.85 17.77 -12.17
C ARG A 53 20.33 16.64 -11.30
N VAL A 54 19.83 15.55 -11.93
CA VAL A 54 18.96 14.57 -11.25
C VAL A 54 19.73 13.31 -10.86
N MET A 55 19.68 12.99 -9.57
CA MET A 55 20.19 11.76 -8.98
C MET A 55 19.01 10.99 -8.42
N VAL A 56 18.88 9.71 -8.76
CA VAL A 56 17.82 8.84 -8.23
C VAL A 56 18.47 7.65 -7.55
N THR A 57 17.98 7.28 -6.38
CA THR A 57 18.35 6.03 -5.73
C THR A 57 17.11 5.28 -5.25
N SER A 58 17.29 4.00 -4.99
CA SER A 58 16.29 3.09 -4.43
C SER A 58 17.00 1.95 -3.73
N HIS A 59 16.26 1.23 -2.92
CA HIS A 59 16.66 -0.12 -2.54
C HIS A 59 16.19 -1.11 -3.61
N LEU A 60 16.83 -2.27 -3.64
CA LEU A 60 16.42 -3.42 -4.44
C LEU A 60 16.78 -4.68 -3.66
N GLY A 61 15.78 -5.54 -3.43
CA GLY A 61 15.98 -6.77 -2.67
C GLY A 61 16.30 -6.53 -1.19
N ARG A 62 17.01 -7.48 -0.61
CA ARG A 62 17.42 -7.48 0.81
C ARG A 62 18.91 -7.75 0.96
N PRO A 63 19.77 -6.85 0.49
CA PRO A 63 21.20 -7.04 0.63
C PRO A 63 21.65 -6.95 2.09
N THR A 64 22.78 -7.55 2.40
CA THR A 64 23.50 -7.28 3.64
C THR A 64 24.24 -5.94 3.51
N GLU A 65 24.08 -5.04 4.46
CA GLU A 65 24.78 -3.75 4.45
C GLU A 65 26.30 -3.93 4.36
N GLY A 66 26.93 -3.21 3.47
CA GLY A 66 28.36 -3.29 3.22
C GLY A 66 28.76 -4.36 2.19
N GLU A 67 27.81 -5.17 1.72
CA GLU A 67 28.06 -6.28 0.78
C GLU A 67 27.28 -6.06 -0.52
N TRP A 68 27.96 -5.49 -1.51
CA TRP A 68 27.38 -5.35 -2.85
C TRP A 68 27.50 -6.66 -3.63
N SER A 69 26.49 -7.00 -4.41
CA SER A 69 26.52 -8.09 -5.39
C SER A 69 25.72 -7.70 -6.64
N GLU A 70 25.96 -8.39 -7.73
CA GLU A 70 25.20 -8.16 -8.96
C GLU A 70 23.71 -8.42 -8.80
N GLU A 71 23.33 -9.35 -7.94
CA GLU A 71 21.92 -9.70 -7.69
C GLU A 71 21.11 -8.54 -7.11
N VAL A 72 21.75 -7.64 -6.40
CA VAL A 72 21.10 -6.47 -5.77
C VAL A 72 21.43 -5.16 -6.48
N SER A 73 22.10 -5.23 -7.63
CA SER A 73 22.42 -4.03 -8.42
C SER A 73 21.19 -3.46 -9.11
N LEU A 74 21.14 -2.14 -9.18
CA LEU A 74 20.15 -1.40 -9.96
C LEU A 74 20.46 -1.35 -11.46
N LYS A 75 21.46 -2.08 -11.94
CA LYS A 75 21.81 -2.10 -13.37
C LYS A 75 20.62 -2.43 -14.27
N PRO A 76 19.79 -3.46 -13.97
CA PRO A 76 18.60 -3.73 -14.78
C PRO A 76 17.60 -2.56 -14.80
N VAL A 77 17.51 -1.82 -13.69
CA VAL A 77 16.65 -0.62 -13.61
C VAL A 77 17.22 0.52 -14.46
N ALA A 78 18.55 0.70 -14.46
CA ALA A 78 19.21 1.68 -15.30
C ALA A 78 18.93 1.42 -16.80
N ASP A 79 18.92 0.16 -17.21
CA ASP A 79 18.63 -0.23 -18.59
C ASP A 79 17.18 0.14 -18.98
N VAL A 80 16.22 -0.11 -18.09
CA VAL A 80 14.81 0.26 -18.33
C VAL A 80 14.64 1.78 -18.38
N LEU A 81 15.26 2.51 -17.47
CA LEU A 81 15.24 3.98 -17.47
C LEU A 81 15.85 4.54 -18.76
N SER A 82 16.95 3.98 -19.22
CA SER A 82 17.58 4.38 -20.48
C SER A 82 16.66 4.22 -21.68
N GLN A 83 15.92 3.10 -21.72
CA GLN A 83 14.92 2.85 -22.77
C GLN A 83 13.76 3.86 -22.68
N LYS A 84 13.22 4.07 -21.50
CA LYS A 84 12.06 4.99 -21.30
C LYS A 84 12.40 6.44 -21.63
N LEU A 85 13.62 6.86 -21.36
CA LEU A 85 14.09 8.23 -21.60
C LEU A 85 14.75 8.39 -22.97
N SER A 86 14.98 7.31 -23.70
CA SER A 86 15.69 7.31 -25.00
C SER A 86 17.07 7.96 -24.93
N LYS A 87 17.75 7.82 -23.79
CA LYS A 87 19.11 8.30 -23.56
C LYS A 87 19.81 7.48 -22.48
N PRO A 88 21.17 7.41 -22.50
CA PRO A 88 21.89 6.64 -21.50
C PRO A 88 21.65 7.18 -20.07
N VAL A 89 21.49 6.27 -19.11
CA VAL A 89 21.45 6.57 -17.69
C VAL A 89 22.67 5.93 -17.06
N ARG A 90 23.58 6.73 -16.51
CA ARG A 90 24.77 6.21 -15.84
C ARG A 90 24.39 5.65 -14.47
N LEU A 91 24.94 4.49 -14.12
CA LEU A 91 24.85 3.90 -12.80
C LEU A 91 26.14 4.24 -12.02
N ILE A 92 26.00 4.92 -10.91
CA ILE A 92 27.13 5.32 -10.04
C ILE A 92 27.18 4.37 -8.86
N LYS A 93 28.22 3.53 -8.79
CA LYS A 93 28.34 2.49 -7.77
C LYS A 93 28.72 3.04 -6.39
N ASP A 94 29.87 3.72 -6.32
CA ASP A 94 30.42 4.23 -5.06
C ASP A 94 30.13 5.74 -4.97
N TRP A 95 28.89 6.07 -4.61
CA TRP A 95 28.39 7.44 -4.73
C TRP A 95 28.30 8.21 -3.40
N VAL A 96 28.41 7.54 -2.25
CA VAL A 96 28.14 8.16 -0.93
C VAL A 96 29.03 9.36 -0.65
N ASP A 97 30.31 9.29 -1.02
CA ASP A 97 31.28 10.35 -0.78
C ASP A 97 31.40 11.35 -1.96
N GLY A 98 30.50 11.28 -2.94
CA GLY A 98 30.54 12.12 -4.11
C GLY A 98 31.56 11.65 -5.14
N GLY A 99 32.28 12.59 -5.75
CA GLY A 99 33.29 12.27 -6.77
C GLY A 99 32.75 12.07 -8.17
N PHE A 100 31.53 12.54 -8.43
CA PHE A 100 30.89 12.50 -9.75
C PHE A 100 30.15 13.82 -10.00
N ASP A 101 29.97 14.13 -11.27
CA ASP A 101 29.22 15.30 -11.71
C ASP A 101 27.96 14.88 -12.48
N VAL A 102 26.92 15.68 -12.36
CA VAL A 102 25.65 15.52 -13.09
C VAL A 102 25.39 16.80 -13.86
N ALA A 103 25.14 16.69 -15.16
CA ALA A 103 24.81 17.83 -16.00
C ALA A 103 23.34 18.25 -15.84
N GLU A 104 23.02 19.49 -16.19
CA GLU A 104 21.64 19.95 -16.27
C GLU A 104 20.85 19.07 -17.26
N GLY A 105 19.70 18.59 -16.83
CA GLY A 105 18.87 17.70 -17.65
C GLY A 105 19.39 16.27 -17.76
N GLU A 106 20.42 15.92 -17.02
CA GLU A 106 20.94 14.55 -16.94
C GLU A 106 20.35 13.82 -15.75
N LEU A 107 20.06 12.52 -15.94
CA LEU A 107 19.70 11.57 -14.88
C LEU A 107 20.87 10.62 -14.65
N VAL A 108 21.30 10.48 -13.41
CA VAL A 108 22.15 9.37 -12.96
C VAL A 108 21.41 8.53 -11.93
N LEU A 109 21.65 7.23 -11.98
CA LEU A 109 21.10 6.29 -11.00
C LEU A 109 22.21 5.96 -10.00
N LEU A 110 21.96 6.23 -8.71
CA LEU A 110 22.87 5.91 -7.63
C LEU A 110 22.56 4.48 -7.15
N GLU A 111 23.60 3.65 -7.09
CA GLU A 111 23.47 2.22 -6.78
C GLU A 111 22.72 1.99 -5.45
N ASN A 112 22.10 0.84 -5.32
CA ASN A 112 21.26 0.38 -4.23
C ASN A 112 21.66 0.96 -2.87
N CYS A 113 20.83 1.87 -2.33
CA CYS A 113 21.13 2.58 -1.07
C CYS A 113 21.14 1.62 0.14
N ARG A 114 20.47 0.48 0.05
CA ARG A 114 20.41 -0.48 1.17
C ARG A 114 21.72 -1.27 1.36
N VAL A 115 22.65 -1.16 0.42
CA VAL A 115 24.01 -1.68 0.57
C VAL A 115 24.85 -0.81 1.51
N ASN A 116 24.50 0.46 1.66
CA ASN A 116 25.27 1.41 2.46
C ASN A 116 25.10 1.15 3.96
N LYS A 117 26.24 1.01 4.67
CA LYS A 117 26.24 0.86 6.14
C LYS A 117 25.61 2.07 6.81
N GLY A 118 24.65 1.83 7.68
CA GLY A 118 23.93 2.87 8.39
C GLY A 118 22.58 3.26 7.75
N GLU A 119 22.26 2.75 6.56
CA GLU A 119 21.00 3.06 5.86
C GLU A 119 19.79 2.70 6.72
N LYS A 120 19.69 1.44 7.17
CA LYS A 120 18.55 0.96 7.98
C LYS A 120 18.46 1.61 9.35
N LYS A 121 19.60 1.96 9.93
CA LYS A 121 19.67 2.58 11.26
C LYS A 121 19.39 4.07 11.23
N ASN A 122 19.14 4.64 10.05
CA ASN A 122 18.96 6.08 9.90
C ASN A 122 20.17 6.86 10.46
N ASP A 123 21.36 6.38 10.17
CA ASP A 123 22.61 6.93 10.69
C ASP A 123 22.80 8.40 10.29
N ASP A 124 23.08 9.26 11.26
CA ASP A 124 23.21 10.71 11.02
C ASP A 124 24.39 11.05 10.13
N GLU A 125 25.52 10.40 10.29
CA GLU A 125 26.70 10.66 9.45
C GLU A 125 26.43 10.31 7.99
N LEU A 126 25.84 9.12 7.75
CA LEU A 126 25.45 8.71 6.40
C LEU A 126 24.39 9.66 5.81
N SER A 127 23.42 10.06 6.62
CA SER A 127 22.37 10.99 6.20
C SER A 127 22.94 12.36 5.81
N ARG A 128 23.93 12.87 6.52
CA ARG A 128 24.64 14.10 6.17
C ARG A 128 25.45 13.98 4.88
N LYS A 129 26.05 12.81 4.64
CA LYS A 129 26.75 12.55 3.38
C LYS A 129 25.78 12.56 2.19
N TYR A 130 24.62 11.93 2.34
CA TYR A 130 23.57 11.98 1.33
C TYR A 130 23.11 13.43 1.08
N ALA A 131 22.85 14.16 2.15
CA ALA A 131 22.38 15.54 2.06
C ALA A 131 23.41 16.47 1.38
N ALA A 132 24.71 16.20 1.56
CA ALA A 132 25.78 16.97 0.94
C ALA A 132 25.83 16.82 -0.59
N LEU A 133 25.22 15.78 -1.14
CA LEU A 133 25.17 15.53 -2.58
C LEU A 133 24.13 16.38 -3.30
N CYS A 134 23.21 17.02 -2.60
CA CYS A 134 22.07 17.68 -3.22
C CYS A 134 21.76 19.06 -2.64
N ASP A 135 21.06 19.85 -3.43
CA ASP A 135 20.43 21.11 -3.02
C ASP A 135 18.98 20.88 -2.60
N VAL A 136 18.31 19.89 -3.23
CA VAL A 136 16.93 19.52 -2.98
C VAL A 136 16.83 18.00 -2.85
N PHE A 137 16.26 17.54 -1.73
CA PHE A 137 15.87 16.16 -1.54
C PHE A 137 14.38 15.98 -1.87
N VAL A 138 14.06 14.95 -2.64
CA VAL A 138 12.69 14.60 -3.01
C VAL A 138 12.37 13.19 -2.51
N MET A 139 11.41 13.08 -1.59
CA MET A 139 10.88 11.79 -1.17
C MET A 139 9.75 11.39 -2.10
N ASP A 140 9.88 10.23 -2.75
CA ASP A 140 8.89 9.76 -3.71
C ASP A 140 8.59 8.25 -3.55
N ALA A 141 8.95 7.69 -2.41
CA ALA A 141 8.83 6.27 -2.12
C ALA A 141 7.84 6.02 -0.97
N PHE A 142 6.55 6.15 -1.22
CA PHE A 142 5.54 5.94 -0.18
C PHE A 142 5.63 4.54 0.42
N GLY A 143 5.97 3.51 -0.37
CA GLY A 143 6.12 2.13 0.11
C GLY A 143 7.16 1.94 1.23
N THR A 144 8.07 2.88 1.40
CA THR A 144 9.08 2.87 2.47
C THR A 144 8.89 4.02 3.48
N ALA A 145 7.82 4.79 3.35
CA ALA A 145 7.60 5.98 4.19
C ALA A 145 7.35 5.67 5.66
N HIS A 146 6.97 4.42 5.98
CA HIS A 146 6.76 3.95 7.34
C HIS A 146 8.06 3.61 8.10
N ARG A 147 9.20 3.70 7.43
CA ARG A 147 10.51 3.40 8.02
C ARG A 147 11.39 4.64 8.04
N ALA A 148 11.96 4.95 9.21
CA ALA A 148 12.96 6.00 9.35
C ALA A 148 14.32 5.42 8.97
N GLN A 149 14.76 5.68 7.73
CA GLN A 149 16.06 5.24 7.22
C GLN A 149 16.83 6.44 6.65
N ALA A 150 18.12 6.27 6.41
CA ALA A 150 18.95 7.39 5.96
C ALA A 150 18.45 8.02 4.65
N SER A 151 18.03 7.19 3.68
CA SER A 151 17.57 7.69 2.37
C SER A 151 16.11 8.19 2.35
N THR A 152 15.32 7.89 3.37
CA THR A 152 13.89 8.26 3.45
C THR A 152 13.62 9.34 4.49
N HIS A 153 14.38 9.38 5.56
CA HIS A 153 14.16 10.27 6.70
C HIS A 153 15.39 11.13 7.00
N GLY A 154 16.54 10.53 7.29
CA GLY A 154 17.73 11.25 7.72
C GLY A 154 18.21 12.28 6.72
N ILE A 155 18.23 11.94 5.44
CA ILE A 155 18.58 12.91 4.38
C ILE A 155 17.65 14.13 4.40
N ALA A 156 16.35 13.93 4.63
CA ALA A 156 15.38 15.01 4.70
C ALA A 156 15.65 15.95 5.89
N LYS A 157 16.23 15.43 6.95
CA LYS A 157 16.58 16.20 8.13
C LYS A 157 17.73 17.20 7.83
N TYR A 158 18.70 16.80 7.00
CA TYR A 158 19.92 17.57 6.76
C TYR A 158 20.00 18.24 5.39
N ALA A 159 19.20 17.87 4.42
CA ALA A 159 19.20 18.51 3.10
C ALA A 159 18.79 19.99 3.20
N PRO A 160 19.33 20.88 2.35
CA PRO A 160 18.91 22.27 2.34
C PRO A 160 17.43 22.48 2.13
N VAL A 161 16.82 21.70 1.22
CA VAL A 161 15.37 21.66 0.94
C VAL A 161 14.93 20.22 0.90
N ALA A 162 13.79 19.90 1.52
CA ALA A 162 13.20 18.57 1.53
C ALA A 162 11.72 18.65 1.10
N CYS A 163 11.35 17.91 0.08
CA CYS A 163 10.02 17.97 -0.50
C CYS A 163 9.52 16.59 -0.93
N ALA A 164 8.27 16.54 -1.37
CA ALA A 164 7.63 15.33 -1.88
C ALA A 164 7.58 15.35 -3.40
N GLY A 165 7.80 14.18 -4.01
CA GLY A 165 7.59 13.98 -5.44
C GLY A 165 6.10 13.78 -5.77
N THR A 166 5.78 13.72 -7.05
CA THR A 166 4.39 13.63 -7.52
C THR A 166 3.71 12.32 -7.12
N LEU A 167 4.45 11.22 -7.04
CA LEU A 167 3.90 9.93 -6.60
C LEU A 167 3.52 9.99 -5.12
N LEU A 168 4.40 10.52 -4.28
CA LEU A 168 4.13 10.66 -2.85
C LEU A 168 2.95 11.60 -2.57
N THR A 169 2.90 12.75 -3.23
CA THR A 169 1.79 13.69 -3.05
C THR A 169 0.46 13.09 -3.52
N GLY A 170 0.46 12.34 -4.62
CA GLY A 170 -0.73 11.63 -5.10
C GLY A 170 -1.25 10.62 -4.08
N GLU A 171 -0.36 9.83 -3.46
CA GLU A 171 -0.72 8.89 -2.39
C GLU A 171 -1.29 9.63 -1.18
N LEU A 172 -0.63 10.67 -0.72
CA LEU A 172 -1.08 11.45 0.45
C LEU A 172 -2.42 12.12 0.20
N ASP A 173 -2.64 12.67 -0.98
CA ASP A 173 -3.92 13.30 -1.34
C ASP A 173 -5.06 12.28 -1.35
N ALA A 174 -4.83 11.09 -1.93
CA ALA A 174 -5.81 10.02 -1.95
C ALA A 174 -6.16 9.52 -0.55
N LEU A 175 -5.15 9.31 0.30
CA LEU A 175 -5.33 8.88 1.68
C LEU A 175 -6.05 9.93 2.52
N ASN A 176 -5.70 11.20 2.37
CA ASN A 176 -6.37 12.30 3.08
C ASN A 176 -7.84 12.42 2.65
N LYS A 177 -8.11 12.31 1.35
CA LYS A 177 -9.49 12.34 0.82
C LYS A 177 -10.33 11.20 1.40
N ALA A 178 -9.74 10.02 1.54
CA ALA A 178 -10.45 8.84 2.07
C ALA A 178 -10.62 8.85 3.58
N LEU A 179 -9.67 9.41 4.35
CA LEU A 179 -9.60 9.20 5.80
C LEU A 179 -9.73 10.46 6.65
N ALA A 180 -9.24 11.61 6.19
CA ALA A 180 -9.26 12.84 7.00
C ALA A 180 -10.61 13.54 6.94
N ASN A 181 -11.24 13.61 5.77
CA ASN A 181 -12.55 14.23 5.58
C ASN A 181 -13.34 13.47 4.52
N PRO A 182 -13.72 12.21 4.83
CA PRO A 182 -14.37 11.34 3.85
C PRO A 182 -15.80 11.80 3.53
N ALA A 183 -16.18 11.66 2.26
CA ALA A 183 -17.59 11.73 1.90
C ALA A 183 -18.32 10.53 2.51
N ARG A 184 -19.45 10.80 3.16
CA ARG A 184 -20.25 9.81 3.88
C ARG A 184 -21.40 9.26 3.03
N PRO A 185 -21.88 8.03 3.22
CA PRO A 185 -21.37 7.05 4.19
C PRO A 185 -19.96 6.55 3.84
N MET A 186 -19.14 6.34 4.87
CA MET A 186 -17.82 5.75 4.72
C MET A 186 -17.87 4.27 5.01
N VAL A 187 -17.40 3.45 4.06
CA VAL A 187 -17.37 2.00 4.15
C VAL A 187 -15.92 1.53 4.09
N ALA A 188 -15.53 0.67 5.01
CA ALA A 188 -14.25 -0.03 4.96
C ALA A 188 -14.49 -1.52 4.82
N ILE A 189 -13.66 -2.18 4.02
CA ILE A 189 -13.66 -3.63 3.83
C ILE A 189 -12.29 -4.13 4.28
N VAL A 190 -12.27 -4.95 5.32
CA VAL A 190 -11.05 -5.53 5.89
C VAL A 190 -11.19 -7.05 5.83
N GLY A 191 -10.50 -7.66 4.89
CA GLY A 191 -10.41 -9.10 4.74
C GLY A 191 -9.06 -9.64 5.23
N GLY A 192 -9.03 -10.89 5.59
CA GLY A 192 -7.81 -11.56 6.02
C GLY A 192 -8.11 -12.81 6.82
N SER A 193 -7.05 -13.54 7.17
CA SER A 193 -7.18 -14.82 7.88
C SER A 193 -7.36 -14.65 9.39
N LYS A 194 -6.81 -13.59 9.98
CA LYS A 194 -6.73 -13.44 11.44
C LYS A 194 -7.04 -12.01 11.89
N VAL A 195 -7.90 -11.90 12.90
CA VAL A 195 -8.17 -10.64 13.61
C VAL A 195 -6.88 -10.07 14.21
N SER A 196 -6.05 -10.92 14.82
CA SER A 196 -4.81 -10.50 15.49
C SER A 196 -3.87 -9.73 14.57
N THR A 197 -3.80 -10.09 13.28
CA THR A 197 -2.91 -9.43 12.32
C THR A 197 -3.48 -8.10 11.81
N LYS A 198 -4.78 -7.88 11.97
CA LYS A 198 -5.48 -6.69 11.49
C LYS A 198 -6.15 -5.90 12.62
N LEU A 199 -5.89 -6.26 13.87
CA LEU A 199 -6.60 -5.68 15.02
C LEU A 199 -6.47 -4.16 15.08
N THR A 200 -5.27 -3.63 14.91
CA THR A 200 -5.03 -2.18 14.94
C THR A 200 -5.79 -1.46 13.81
N VAL A 201 -5.82 -2.04 12.62
CA VAL A 201 -6.59 -1.51 11.49
C VAL A 201 -8.08 -1.53 11.80
N LEU A 202 -8.60 -2.65 12.32
CA LEU A 202 -10.01 -2.78 12.69
C LEU A 202 -10.41 -1.77 13.76
N GLU A 203 -9.60 -1.61 14.81
CA GLU A 203 -9.84 -0.64 15.88
C GLU A 203 -9.84 0.80 15.35
N SER A 204 -8.84 1.16 14.54
CA SER A 204 -8.74 2.49 13.94
C SER A 204 -9.95 2.81 13.05
N LEU A 205 -10.29 1.90 12.15
CA LEU A 205 -11.42 2.09 11.24
C LEU A 205 -12.77 2.05 11.95
N SER A 206 -12.91 1.27 13.02
CA SER A 206 -14.16 1.20 13.80
C SER A 206 -14.57 2.56 14.41
N GLU A 207 -13.63 3.46 14.57
CA GLU A 207 -13.88 4.81 15.07
C GLU A 207 -14.30 5.80 13.98
N LYS A 208 -14.09 5.46 12.71
CA LYS A 208 -14.22 6.39 11.58
C LYS A 208 -15.32 6.04 10.61
N VAL A 209 -15.59 4.76 10.38
CA VAL A 209 -16.48 4.30 9.31
C VAL A 209 -17.92 4.13 9.77
N ASP A 210 -18.84 4.23 8.81
CA ASP A 210 -20.28 3.98 9.04
C ASP A 210 -20.61 2.49 8.89
N GLN A 211 -19.90 1.80 8.01
CA GLN A 211 -19.99 0.35 7.80
C GLN A 211 -18.58 -0.26 7.77
N LEU A 212 -18.33 -1.24 8.60
CA LEU A 212 -17.10 -2.02 8.58
C LEU A 212 -17.40 -3.44 8.13
N VAL A 213 -17.06 -3.74 6.87
CA VAL A 213 -17.23 -5.06 6.28
C VAL A 213 -15.99 -5.89 6.59
N VAL A 214 -16.18 -7.07 7.15
CA VAL A 214 -15.11 -8.00 7.47
C VAL A 214 -15.18 -9.22 6.54
N GLY A 215 -14.03 -9.79 6.20
CA GLY A 215 -13.95 -10.91 5.26
C GLY A 215 -12.98 -12.00 5.71
N GLY A 216 -13.14 -13.20 5.15
CA GLY A 216 -12.27 -14.34 5.40
C GLY A 216 -12.33 -14.86 6.83
N GLY A 217 -11.20 -15.29 7.38
CA GLY A 217 -11.10 -15.75 8.77
C GLY A 217 -11.49 -14.70 9.80
N ILE A 218 -11.26 -13.44 9.49
CA ILE A 218 -11.74 -12.32 10.31
C ILE A 218 -13.26 -12.37 10.43
N ALA A 219 -13.96 -12.50 9.31
CA ALA A 219 -15.42 -12.60 9.29
C ALA A 219 -15.92 -13.79 10.09
N ASN A 220 -15.23 -14.93 10.04
CA ASN A 220 -15.59 -16.13 10.79
C ASN A 220 -15.53 -15.88 12.30
N THR A 221 -14.53 -15.15 12.77
CA THR A 221 -14.42 -14.76 14.18
C THR A 221 -15.59 -13.84 14.57
N PHE A 222 -15.98 -12.91 13.71
CA PHE A 222 -17.14 -12.04 13.96
C PHE A 222 -18.48 -12.81 13.90
N LEU A 223 -18.61 -13.81 13.03
CA LEU A 223 -19.78 -14.71 13.03
C LEU A 223 -19.90 -15.45 14.35
N ALA A 224 -18.81 -16.01 14.85
CA ALA A 224 -18.77 -16.66 16.15
C ALA A 224 -19.14 -15.70 17.29
N ALA A 225 -18.63 -14.46 17.21
CA ALA A 225 -18.96 -13.41 18.16
C ALA A 225 -20.45 -13.05 18.17
N ALA A 226 -21.11 -13.16 17.01
CA ALA A 226 -22.54 -12.98 16.86
C ALA A 226 -23.38 -14.20 17.27
N GLY A 227 -22.73 -15.25 17.79
CA GLY A 227 -23.43 -16.48 18.25
C GLY A 227 -23.69 -17.50 17.16
N LYS A 228 -23.14 -17.36 15.97
CA LYS A 228 -23.29 -18.31 14.87
C LYS A 228 -22.30 -19.47 15.00
N LYS A 229 -22.70 -20.65 14.54
CA LYS A 229 -21.80 -21.79 14.42
C LYS A 229 -20.93 -21.64 13.16
N ILE A 230 -19.64 -21.88 13.28
CA ILE A 230 -18.70 -21.75 12.18
C ILE A 230 -18.01 -23.08 11.82
N GLY A 231 -18.37 -24.19 12.48
CA GLY A 231 -17.79 -25.51 12.22
C GLY A 231 -16.27 -25.52 12.42
N LYS A 232 -15.56 -26.01 11.40
CA LYS A 232 -14.08 -26.07 11.38
C LYS A 232 -13.46 -24.84 10.68
N SER A 233 -14.21 -23.78 10.50
CA SER A 233 -13.72 -22.57 9.83
C SER A 233 -12.54 -21.96 10.55
N LEU A 234 -11.62 -21.37 9.78
CA LEU A 234 -10.50 -20.59 10.33
C LEU A 234 -11.04 -19.42 11.14
N ALA A 235 -10.70 -19.38 12.42
CA ALA A 235 -11.11 -18.31 13.33
C ALA A 235 -10.18 -18.26 14.54
N GLU A 236 -10.22 -17.15 15.27
CA GLU A 236 -9.45 -16.98 16.49
C GLU A 236 -10.41 -16.91 17.69
N ALA A 237 -10.60 -18.04 18.37
CA ALA A 237 -11.52 -18.13 19.50
C ALA A 237 -11.18 -17.13 20.63
N ASP A 238 -9.89 -16.90 20.87
CA ASP A 238 -9.41 -15.98 21.91
C ASP A 238 -9.81 -14.51 21.65
N LEU A 239 -10.12 -14.17 20.39
CA LEU A 239 -10.48 -12.83 19.99
C LEU A 239 -11.97 -12.60 19.76
N ILE A 240 -12.81 -13.61 20.07
CA ILE A 240 -14.28 -13.45 20.05
C ILE A 240 -14.72 -12.28 20.96
N PRO A 241 -14.24 -12.16 22.21
CA PRO A 241 -14.60 -10.99 23.04
C PRO A 241 -14.20 -9.67 22.43
N THR A 242 -13.05 -9.61 21.75
CA THR A 242 -12.59 -8.39 21.07
C THR A 242 -13.51 -8.04 19.90
N ALA A 243 -13.92 -9.04 19.11
CA ALA A 243 -14.88 -8.84 18.02
C ALA A 243 -16.24 -8.33 18.54
N GLN A 244 -16.75 -8.91 19.65
CA GLN A 244 -17.96 -8.44 20.29
C GLN A 244 -17.84 -6.97 20.73
N ALA A 245 -16.71 -6.59 21.34
CA ALA A 245 -16.47 -5.21 21.78
C ALA A 245 -16.45 -4.24 20.60
N LEU A 246 -15.86 -4.61 19.47
CA LEU A 246 -15.86 -3.77 18.26
C LEU A 246 -17.27 -3.60 17.68
N MET A 247 -18.07 -4.65 17.65
CA MET A 247 -19.46 -4.60 17.21
C MET A 247 -20.30 -3.67 18.08
N GLU A 248 -20.17 -3.76 19.40
CA GLU A 248 -20.87 -2.89 20.36
C GLU A 248 -20.43 -1.43 20.23
N LYS A 249 -19.13 -1.20 20.09
CA LYS A 249 -18.55 0.14 19.93
C LYS A 249 -19.12 0.83 18.68
N MET A 250 -19.21 0.12 17.57
CA MET A 250 -19.78 0.66 16.34
C MET A 250 -21.28 0.93 16.47
N GLN A 251 -22.03 0.02 17.06
CA GLN A 251 -23.47 0.21 17.29
C GLN A 251 -23.74 1.46 18.13
N LYS A 252 -22.95 1.72 19.16
CA LYS A 252 -23.07 2.92 20.00
C LYS A 252 -22.88 4.22 19.21
N ARG A 253 -22.14 4.19 18.13
CA ARG A 253 -21.95 5.33 17.22
C ARG A 253 -23.01 5.43 16.13
N GLY A 254 -23.96 4.50 16.06
CA GLY A 254 -24.90 4.41 14.94
C GLY A 254 -24.29 3.80 13.69
N ALA A 255 -23.12 3.15 13.80
CA ALA A 255 -22.43 2.44 12.73
C ALA A 255 -22.67 0.93 12.85
N ASN A 256 -22.19 0.14 11.90
CA ASN A 256 -22.50 -1.28 11.86
C ASN A 256 -21.33 -2.12 11.28
N ILE A 257 -21.26 -3.36 11.78
CA ILE A 257 -20.45 -4.45 11.17
C ILE A 257 -21.44 -5.46 10.63
N PRO A 258 -21.71 -5.50 9.30
CA PRO A 258 -22.65 -6.45 8.72
C PRO A 258 -22.21 -7.89 8.95
N ILE A 259 -23.15 -8.76 9.33
CA ILE A 259 -22.92 -10.19 9.54
C ILE A 259 -23.58 -10.97 8.40
N ALA A 260 -22.87 -11.93 7.83
CA ALA A 260 -23.37 -12.74 6.74
C ALA A 260 -24.61 -13.54 7.17
N VAL A 261 -25.62 -13.57 6.29
CA VAL A 261 -26.84 -14.37 6.48
C VAL A 261 -26.78 -15.71 5.75
N ASP A 262 -25.93 -15.81 4.75
CA ASP A 262 -25.63 -17.04 4.01
C ASP A 262 -24.14 -17.13 3.73
N VAL A 263 -23.65 -18.36 3.57
CA VAL A 263 -22.23 -18.66 3.41
C VAL A 263 -22.03 -19.78 2.41
N VAL A 264 -20.84 -19.87 1.86
CA VAL A 264 -20.44 -20.97 0.98
C VAL A 264 -19.36 -21.76 1.70
N VAL A 265 -19.60 -23.06 1.87
CA VAL A 265 -18.76 -23.95 2.67
C VAL A 265 -18.16 -25.07 1.83
N GLY A 266 -17.08 -25.64 2.36
CA GLY A 266 -16.46 -26.88 1.90
C GLY A 266 -16.01 -27.70 3.09
N LYS A 267 -15.56 -28.93 2.83
CA LYS A 267 -15.09 -29.85 3.89
C LYS A 267 -13.57 -29.80 4.05
N LYS A 268 -12.87 -29.31 3.03
CA LYS A 268 -11.40 -29.13 3.05
C LYS A 268 -10.99 -27.97 2.17
N PHE A 269 -9.84 -27.41 2.47
CA PHE A 269 -9.23 -26.35 1.69
C PHE A 269 -8.52 -26.96 0.47
N ASP A 270 -9.22 -27.00 -0.67
CA ASP A 270 -8.73 -27.61 -1.90
C ASP A 270 -9.37 -26.92 -3.10
N ALA A 271 -8.60 -26.72 -4.17
CA ALA A 271 -9.06 -26.06 -5.39
C ALA A 271 -10.25 -26.78 -6.07
N ASN A 272 -10.38 -28.08 -5.85
CA ASN A 272 -11.42 -28.92 -6.44
C ASN A 272 -12.57 -29.20 -5.45
N GLU A 273 -12.56 -28.60 -4.27
CA GLU A 273 -13.63 -28.80 -3.27
C GLU A 273 -14.95 -28.26 -3.79
N PRO A 274 -16.03 -29.07 -3.78
CA PRO A 274 -17.35 -28.59 -4.16
C PRO A 274 -17.83 -27.49 -3.21
N ALA A 275 -18.35 -26.41 -3.78
CA ALA A 275 -18.95 -25.31 -3.02
C ALA A 275 -20.38 -25.65 -2.66
N VAL A 276 -20.75 -25.50 -1.38
CA VAL A 276 -22.11 -25.72 -0.89
C VAL A 276 -22.64 -24.46 -0.26
N LEU A 277 -23.74 -23.94 -0.80
CA LEU A 277 -24.42 -22.77 -0.25
C LEU A 277 -25.27 -23.19 0.95
N LYS A 278 -25.10 -22.47 2.07
CA LYS A 278 -25.89 -22.69 3.30
C LYS A 278 -26.34 -21.38 3.90
N GLU A 279 -27.48 -21.40 4.58
CA GLU A 279 -27.82 -20.32 5.50
C GLU A 279 -26.78 -20.31 6.64
N ALA A 280 -26.47 -19.13 7.16
CA ALA A 280 -25.46 -18.98 8.22
C ALA A 280 -25.80 -19.80 9.48
N ASP A 281 -27.09 -20.05 9.74
CA ASP A 281 -27.56 -20.85 10.87
C ASP A 281 -27.51 -22.36 10.61
N ALA A 282 -27.15 -22.79 9.40
CA ALA A 282 -27.15 -24.20 8.98
C ALA A 282 -25.74 -24.78 8.79
N VAL A 283 -24.73 -24.11 9.27
CA VAL A 283 -23.32 -24.58 9.18
C VAL A 283 -23.12 -25.78 10.09
N ALA A 284 -22.62 -26.89 9.51
CA ALA A 284 -22.34 -28.12 10.22
C ALA A 284 -20.98 -28.09 10.94
N ASP A 285 -20.78 -29.00 11.89
CA ASP A 285 -19.54 -29.07 12.70
C ASP A 285 -18.29 -29.33 11.86
N ASP A 286 -18.43 -29.99 10.70
CA ASP A 286 -17.32 -30.29 9.79
C ASP A 286 -17.23 -29.34 8.58
N ASP A 287 -18.08 -28.32 8.52
CA ASP A 287 -18.03 -27.32 7.46
C ASP A 287 -16.90 -26.30 7.72
N MET A 288 -16.31 -25.82 6.63
CA MET A 288 -15.40 -24.69 6.62
C MET A 288 -15.98 -23.60 5.72
N ILE A 289 -16.14 -22.40 6.27
CA ILE A 289 -16.65 -21.25 5.51
C ILE A 289 -15.52 -20.69 4.65
N PHE A 290 -15.73 -20.64 3.33
CA PHE A 290 -14.75 -20.14 2.36
C PHE A 290 -15.23 -18.91 1.60
N ASP A 291 -16.52 -18.56 1.68
CA ASP A 291 -17.06 -17.35 1.03
C ASP A 291 -18.40 -16.97 1.70
N ILE A 292 -18.83 -15.76 1.41
CA ILE A 292 -20.20 -15.32 1.69
C ILE A 292 -21.13 -15.82 0.60
N GLY A 293 -22.40 -16.02 0.95
CA GLY A 293 -23.42 -16.38 -0.02
C GLY A 293 -23.96 -15.21 -0.83
N PRO A 294 -24.81 -15.47 -1.83
CA PRO A 294 -25.30 -14.41 -2.73
C PRO A 294 -26.19 -13.37 -2.05
N LYS A 295 -26.94 -13.74 -1.02
CA LYS A 295 -27.76 -12.77 -0.25
C LYS A 295 -26.85 -11.78 0.48
N SER A 296 -25.85 -12.28 1.18
CA SER A 296 -24.84 -11.47 1.90
C SER A 296 -24.06 -10.58 0.94
N ALA A 297 -23.63 -11.14 -0.20
CA ALA A 297 -22.90 -10.40 -1.21
C ALA A 297 -23.74 -9.26 -1.80
N GLN A 298 -25.02 -9.47 -2.04
CA GLN A 298 -25.92 -8.43 -2.54
C GLN A 298 -26.12 -7.32 -1.50
N GLU A 299 -26.27 -7.67 -0.23
CA GLU A 299 -26.38 -6.69 0.85
C GLU A 299 -25.13 -5.81 0.93
N LEU A 300 -23.93 -6.41 0.85
CA LEU A 300 -22.68 -5.67 0.85
C LEU A 300 -22.52 -4.81 -0.40
N ALA A 301 -22.93 -5.34 -1.57
CA ALA A 301 -22.92 -4.56 -2.80
C ALA A 301 -23.83 -3.32 -2.70
N ASP A 302 -24.99 -3.45 -2.11
CA ASP A 302 -25.92 -2.33 -1.89
C ASP A 302 -25.31 -1.26 -0.97
N ILE A 303 -24.63 -1.69 0.08
CA ILE A 303 -23.90 -0.80 1.00
C ILE A 303 -22.83 -0.02 0.22
N ILE A 304 -22.06 -0.70 -0.62
CA ILE A 304 -20.99 -0.09 -1.44
C ILE A 304 -21.57 0.90 -2.45
N MET A 305 -22.68 0.54 -3.11
CA MET A 305 -23.32 1.41 -4.11
C MET A 305 -23.85 2.71 -3.50
N GLN A 306 -24.22 2.72 -2.24
CA GLN A 306 -24.71 3.91 -1.53
C GLN A 306 -23.63 4.70 -0.82
N ALA A 307 -22.38 4.20 -0.81
CA ALA A 307 -21.28 4.83 -0.11
C ALA A 307 -20.83 6.16 -0.77
N GLY A 308 -20.25 7.04 0.02
CA GLY A 308 -19.51 8.20 -0.45
C GLY A 308 -18.01 7.92 -0.56
N THR A 309 -17.49 7.06 0.32
CA THR A 309 -16.08 6.64 0.35
C THR A 309 -16.00 5.15 0.67
N VAL A 310 -15.17 4.42 -0.06
CA VAL A 310 -14.87 2.99 0.20
C VAL A 310 -13.37 2.80 0.33
N VAL A 311 -12.95 2.18 1.43
CA VAL A 311 -11.57 1.74 1.65
C VAL A 311 -11.55 0.21 1.61
N TRP A 312 -10.83 -0.37 0.68
CA TRP A 312 -10.81 -1.81 0.44
C TRP A 312 -9.43 -2.41 0.72
N ASN A 313 -9.36 -3.28 1.71
CA ASN A 313 -8.15 -4.02 2.10
C ASN A 313 -8.51 -5.46 2.43
N GLY A 314 -8.43 -6.32 1.44
CA GLY A 314 -8.58 -7.76 1.56
C GLY A 314 -9.91 -8.32 1.01
N PRO A 315 -9.88 -9.60 0.59
CA PRO A 315 -11.03 -10.29 0.04
C PRO A 315 -12.02 -10.73 1.11
N VAL A 316 -13.22 -11.10 0.69
CA VAL A 316 -14.27 -11.62 1.59
C VAL A 316 -14.42 -13.15 1.53
N GLY A 317 -13.60 -13.81 0.72
CA GLY A 317 -13.58 -15.27 0.58
C GLY A 317 -12.29 -15.75 -0.03
N VAL A 318 -12.19 -17.05 -0.27
CA VAL A 318 -11.02 -17.71 -0.89
C VAL A 318 -11.15 -17.57 -2.41
N PHE A 319 -10.98 -16.34 -2.90
CA PHE A 319 -11.24 -16.00 -4.30
C PHE A 319 -10.26 -16.63 -5.30
N GLU A 320 -9.15 -17.15 -4.81
CA GLU A 320 -8.18 -17.89 -5.62
C GLU A 320 -8.83 -19.16 -6.21
N PHE A 321 -9.84 -19.70 -5.54
CA PHE A 321 -10.65 -20.80 -6.05
C PHE A 321 -11.97 -20.21 -6.55
N ASP A 322 -12.25 -20.35 -7.84
CA ASP A 322 -13.38 -19.68 -8.50
C ASP A 322 -14.72 -19.94 -7.81
N GLN A 323 -14.96 -21.20 -7.33
CA GLN A 323 -16.19 -21.55 -6.65
C GLN A 323 -16.37 -20.87 -5.29
N PHE A 324 -15.30 -20.32 -4.72
CA PHE A 324 -15.29 -19.56 -3.46
C PHE A 324 -14.97 -18.07 -3.70
N GLY A 325 -15.03 -17.62 -4.94
CA GLY A 325 -14.70 -16.25 -5.33
C GLY A 325 -15.90 -15.36 -5.64
N GLU A 326 -17.11 -15.88 -5.65
CA GLU A 326 -18.29 -15.12 -6.09
C GLU A 326 -18.59 -13.92 -5.18
N GLY A 327 -18.35 -14.04 -3.89
CA GLY A 327 -18.52 -12.92 -2.96
C GLY A 327 -17.56 -11.78 -3.24
N THR A 328 -16.28 -12.09 -3.40
CA THR A 328 -15.24 -11.07 -3.73
C THR A 328 -15.52 -10.46 -5.10
N LYS A 329 -15.93 -11.27 -6.07
CA LYS A 329 -16.30 -10.77 -7.41
C LYS A 329 -17.46 -9.77 -7.33
N LYS A 330 -18.50 -10.08 -6.56
CA LYS A 330 -19.65 -9.19 -6.39
C LYS A 330 -19.26 -7.86 -5.76
N ILE A 331 -18.39 -7.89 -4.76
CA ILE A 331 -17.84 -6.70 -4.11
C ILE A 331 -17.01 -5.89 -5.13
N ALA A 332 -16.13 -6.57 -5.89
CA ALA A 332 -15.33 -5.92 -6.91
C ALA A 332 -16.18 -5.20 -7.96
N GLU A 333 -17.26 -5.85 -8.41
CA GLU A 333 -18.21 -5.26 -9.36
C GLU A 333 -18.91 -4.03 -8.76
N ALA A 334 -19.33 -4.09 -7.49
CA ALA A 334 -19.94 -2.95 -6.81
C ALA A 334 -18.96 -1.79 -6.67
N ILE A 335 -17.71 -2.07 -6.33
CA ILE A 335 -16.65 -1.04 -6.25
C ILE A 335 -16.41 -0.41 -7.64
N ALA A 336 -16.44 -1.21 -8.69
CA ALA A 336 -16.27 -0.72 -10.07
C ALA A 336 -17.42 0.19 -10.52
N ASN A 337 -18.61 0.00 -10.00
CA ASN A 337 -19.82 0.69 -10.45
C ASN A 337 -20.32 1.78 -9.51
N THR A 338 -19.82 1.85 -8.28
CA THR A 338 -20.23 2.88 -7.33
C THR A 338 -19.75 4.26 -7.73
N LYS A 339 -20.49 5.30 -7.29
CA LYS A 339 -20.10 6.71 -7.43
C LYS A 339 -19.14 7.15 -6.32
N ALA A 340 -18.90 6.30 -5.32
CA ALA A 340 -18.02 6.60 -4.21
C ALA A 340 -16.56 6.83 -4.67
N PHE A 341 -15.81 7.58 -3.88
CA PHE A 341 -14.36 7.56 -3.98
C PHE A 341 -13.86 6.22 -3.42
N THR A 342 -13.14 5.45 -4.24
CA THR A 342 -12.69 4.11 -3.88
C THR A 342 -11.17 4.06 -3.75
N LEU A 343 -10.70 3.67 -2.59
CA LEU A 343 -9.28 3.49 -2.27
C LEU A 343 -9.03 2.02 -1.97
N ALA A 344 -8.13 1.39 -2.70
CA ALA A 344 -7.78 -0.01 -2.50
C ALA A 344 -6.28 -0.16 -2.26
N GLY A 345 -5.90 -1.14 -1.45
CA GLY A 345 -4.50 -1.46 -1.20
C GLY A 345 -4.34 -2.83 -0.55
N GLY A 346 -3.10 -3.32 -0.61
CA GLY A 346 -2.75 -4.66 -0.16
C GLY A 346 -2.63 -5.66 -1.31
N GLY A 347 -1.74 -6.65 -1.16
CA GLY A 347 -1.43 -7.60 -2.24
C GLY A 347 -2.63 -8.43 -2.69
N ASP A 348 -3.42 -8.95 -1.76
CA ASP A 348 -4.61 -9.74 -2.09
C ASP A 348 -5.70 -8.90 -2.76
N THR A 349 -5.82 -7.65 -2.35
CA THR A 349 -6.77 -6.71 -2.96
C THR A 349 -6.39 -6.43 -4.42
N ILE A 350 -5.13 -6.16 -4.67
CA ILE A 350 -4.61 -5.94 -6.03
C ILE A 350 -4.80 -7.19 -6.89
N ALA A 351 -4.56 -8.38 -6.32
CA ALA A 351 -4.80 -9.64 -7.02
C ALA A 351 -6.28 -9.81 -7.42
N ALA A 352 -7.21 -9.44 -6.54
CA ALA A 352 -8.64 -9.46 -6.84
C ALA A 352 -8.99 -8.44 -7.93
N ILE A 353 -8.44 -7.24 -7.85
CA ILE A 353 -8.64 -6.19 -8.87
C ILE A 353 -8.21 -6.68 -10.25
N GLN A 354 -7.05 -7.35 -10.32
CA GLN A 354 -6.52 -7.93 -11.56
C GLN A 354 -7.39 -9.07 -12.05
N LYS A 355 -7.78 -9.99 -11.15
CA LYS A 355 -8.60 -11.16 -11.51
C LYS A 355 -9.95 -10.75 -12.11
N TYR A 356 -10.58 -9.73 -11.55
CA TYR A 356 -11.91 -9.27 -11.99
C TYR A 356 -11.85 -8.07 -12.94
N ASP A 357 -10.67 -7.70 -13.37
CA ASP A 357 -10.43 -6.68 -14.42
C ASP A 357 -11.11 -5.34 -14.14
N ILE A 358 -10.95 -4.82 -12.93
CA ILE A 358 -11.55 -3.53 -12.52
C ILE A 358 -10.52 -2.44 -12.25
N TYR A 359 -9.28 -2.63 -12.66
CA TYR A 359 -8.16 -1.72 -12.36
C TYR A 359 -8.48 -0.26 -12.70
N GLU A 360 -9.05 -0.02 -13.88
CA GLU A 360 -9.38 1.33 -14.37
C GLU A 360 -10.55 1.98 -13.63
N LYS A 361 -11.32 1.21 -12.86
CA LYS A 361 -12.56 1.67 -12.22
C LYS A 361 -12.41 1.95 -10.73
N VAL A 362 -11.27 1.65 -10.15
CA VAL A 362 -10.94 2.02 -8.76
C VAL A 362 -10.32 3.40 -8.77
N SER A 363 -10.81 4.30 -7.91
CA SER A 363 -10.37 5.71 -7.90
C SER A 363 -8.88 5.83 -7.61
N TYR A 364 -8.37 5.08 -6.66
CA TYR A 364 -6.94 5.02 -6.35
C TYR A 364 -6.54 3.65 -5.82
N ILE A 365 -5.45 3.10 -6.37
CA ILE A 365 -4.88 1.82 -5.93
C ILE A 365 -3.51 2.10 -5.33
N SER A 366 -3.37 1.87 -4.04
CA SER A 366 -2.08 1.99 -3.36
C SER A 366 -1.25 0.73 -3.59
N THR A 367 -0.01 0.90 -4.04
CA THR A 367 0.96 -0.20 -4.18
C THR A 367 1.89 -0.27 -2.97
N ALA A 368 1.62 0.52 -1.94
CA ALA A 368 2.55 0.78 -0.83
C ALA A 368 2.60 -0.32 0.24
N GLY A 369 1.72 -1.32 0.20
CA GLY A 369 1.77 -2.46 1.13
C GLY A 369 1.75 -2.06 2.61
N GLY A 370 2.87 -2.25 3.32
CA GLY A 370 2.97 -1.98 4.76
C GLY A 370 2.73 -0.53 5.16
N ALA A 371 3.18 0.43 4.36
CA ALA A 371 2.95 1.85 4.65
C ALA A 371 1.47 2.21 4.55
N PHE A 372 0.75 1.62 3.59
CA PHE A 372 -0.69 1.78 3.46
C PHE A 372 -1.42 1.25 4.71
N LEU A 373 -1.06 0.05 5.17
CA LEU A 373 -1.64 -0.53 6.37
C LEU A 373 -1.35 0.32 7.61
N GLU A 374 -0.12 0.78 7.80
CA GLU A 374 0.23 1.63 8.94
C GLU A 374 -0.50 2.97 8.92
N TYR A 375 -0.73 3.51 7.73
CA TYR A 375 -1.55 4.72 7.61
C TYR A 375 -3.00 4.45 8.02
N LEU A 376 -3.58 3.32 7.60
CA LEU A 376 -4.93 2.91 8.03
C LEU A 376 -5.01 2.67 9.54
N GLU A 377 -3.92 2.23 10.16
CA GLU A 377 -3.81 2.04 11.60
C GLU A 377 -3.71 3.37 12.37
N GLY A 378 -3.62 4.50 11.66
CA GLY A 378 -3.46 5.82 12.27
C GLY A 378 -2.04 6.14 12.72
N LYS A 379 -1.06 5.35 12.33
CA LYS A 379 0.35 5.57 12.69
C LYS A 379 0.94 6.74 11.91
N VAL A 380 1.86 7.44 12.55
CA VAL A 380 2.66 8.48 11.90
C VAL A 380 3.70 7.81 10.99
N LEU A 381 3.79 8.25 9.75
CA LEU A 381 4.82 7.79 8.82
C LEU A 381 6.04 8.69 8.93
N PRO A 382 7.20 8.18 9.40
CA PRO A 382 8.37 9.03 9.67
C PRO A 382 8.84 9.87 8.47
N ALA A 383 8.84 9.28 7.27
CA ALA A 383 9.30 9.98 6.08
C ALA A 383 8.34 11.09 5.62
N VAL A 384 7.08 11.02 6.00
CA VAL A 384 6.10 12.09 5.76
C VAL A 384 6.20 13.16 6.86
N ALA A 385 6.29 12.72 8.11
CA ALA A 385 6.39 13.63 9.26
C ALA A 385 7.56 14.59 9.15
N ILE A 386 8.74 14.10 8.71
CA ILE A 386 9.92 14.95 8.53
C ILE A 386 9.70 15.98 7.41
N LEU A 387 8.99 15.63 6.35
CA LEU A 387 8.68 16.59 5.28
C LEU A 387 7.71 17.67 5.77
N GLU A 388 6.72 17.31 6.57
CA GLU A 388 5.80 18.26 7.20
C GLU A 388 6.54 19.23 8.12
N GLU A 389 7.44 18.71 8.96
CA GLU A 389 8.29 19.51 9.83
C GLU A 389 9.15 20.49 9.04
N ARG A 390 9.78 20.02 7.94
CA ARG A 390 10.63 20.85 7.08
C ARG A 390 9.84 21.88 6.30
N ALA A 391 8.58 21.65 5.98
CA ALA A 391 7.72 22.61 5.30
C ALA A 391 7.31 23.78 6.20
N GLY A 392 7.32 23.58 7.52
CA GLY A 392 6.99 24.60 8.52
C GLY A 392 8.16 25.50 8.94
N LYS A 393 9.36 25.26 8.40
CA LYS A 393 10.60 26.04 8.72
C LYS A 393 11.00 26.92 7.51
#